data_0975b80fdabc293b90694a5c2b497fe5
#
_entry.id   0975b80fdabc293b90694a5c2b497fe5
#
_cell.length_a   1.000
_cell.length_b   1.000
_cell.length_c   1.000
_cell.angle_alpha   90.00
_cell.angle_beta   90.00
_cell.angle_gamma   90.00
#
_symmetry.space_group_name_H-M   'P 1'
#
loop_
_entity.id
_entity.type
_entity.pdbx_description
1 polymer ?
#
loop_
_entity_poly.entity_id
_entity_poly.type
_entity_poly.pdbx_seq_one_letter_code
_entity_poly.pdbx_strand_id
1 'polypeptide(L)'
;MKVPVYNIEGKKTSSKELSADVFGIEPNDHAIYLDVKRYLAAQRQGTHKAKERAEIQGSTKKIKRQKGTGGARAGSIKNPLFVGGGTIFGPRPRKYDIKLNKKVTKLARKSALAYKAKEEGIRIVKGLSMDCLLYTSPSPRDR
;
A
#
# COMPACT_ATOMS: atom_id res chain seq x y z
N MET A 1 30.99 -1.22 11.45
CA MET A 1 30.29 -1.98 12.50
C MET A 1 30.51 -3.46 12.29
N LYS A 2 30.98 -4.21 13.31
CA LYS A 2 31.22 -5.67 13.21
C LYS A 2 30.05 -6.42 13.80
N VAL A 3 29.49 -7.37 13.03
CA VAL A 3 28.33 -8.18 13.46
C VAL A 3 28.76 -9.64 13.48
N PRO A 4 28.40 -10.41 14.53
CA PRO A 4 28.72 -11.83 14.61
C PRO A 4 27.96 -12.64 13.55
N VAL A 5 28.64 -13.63 12.99
CA VAL A 5 28.08 -14.60 12.05
C VAL A 5 27.78 -15.88 12.79
N TYR A 6 26.54 -16.36 12.68
CA TYR A 6 26.04 -17.55 13.34
C TYR A 6 26.00 -18.76 12.37
N ASN A 7 26.20 -19.94 12.90
CA ASN A 7 25.93 -21.19 12.20
C ASN A 7 24.46 -21.58 12.34
N ILE A 8 23.98 -22.59 11.65
CA ILE A 8 22.63 -23.16 11.75
C ILE A 8 22.29 -23.56 13.19
N GLU A 9 23.28 -24.04 13.95
CA GLU A 9 23.16 -24.37 15.36
C GLU A 9 23.08 -23.18 16.33
N GLY A 10 23.13 -21.94 15.79
CA GLY A 10 23.13 -20.72 16.63
C GLY A 10 24.48 -20.38 17.27
N LYS A 11 25.54 -21.11 16.98
CA LYS A 11 26.90 -20.83 17.52
C LYS A 11 27.57 -19.70 16.70
N LYS A 12 28.27 -18.78 17.38
CA LYS A 12 29.08 -17.73 16.74
C LYS A 12 30.31 -18.36 16.09
N THR A 13 30.48 -18.18 14.78
CA THR A 13 31.60 -18.76 14.02
C THR A 13 32.64 -17.72 13.64
N SER A 14 32.20 -16.52 13.23
CA SER A 14 33.06 -15.45 12.76
C SER A 14 32.39 -14.09 12.93
N SER A 15 33.04 -13.00 12.57
CA SER A 15 32.45 -11.67 12.51
C SER A 15 32.60 -11.10 11.10
N LYS A 16 31.57 -10.39 10.63
CA LYS A 16 31.59 -9.68 9.33
C LYS A 16 31.43 -8.18 9.54
N GLU A 17 32.19 -7.41 8.81
CA GLU A 17 32.12 -5.96 8.83
C GLU A 17 31.03 -5.49 7.86
N LEU A 18 30.08 -4.67 8.36
CA LEU A 18 29.04 -4.05 7.57
C LEU A 18 29.53 -2.75 6.95
N SER A 19 29.14 -2.49 5.70
CA SER A 19 29.51 -1.27 4.97
C SER A 19 28.95 -0.03 5.66
N ALA A 20 29.81 0.94 5.95
CA ALA A 20 29.40 2.23 6.54
C ALA A 20 28.48 3.03 5.63
N ASP A 21 28.62 2.91 4.30
CA ASP A 21 27.79 3.61 3.32
C ASP A 21 26.30 3.18 3.33
N VAL A 22 25.99 2.04 3.94
CA VAL A 22 24.63 1.51 4.01
C VAL A 22 24.10 1.56 5.41
N PHE A 23 24.88 1.11 6.41
CA PHE A 23 24.44 0.93 7.79
C PHE A 23 24.91 2.02 8.74
N GLY A 24 25.88 2.85 8.30
CA GLY A 24 26.45 3.93 9.10
C GLY A 24 25.86 5.30 8.82
N ILE A 25 24.86 5.42 7.97
CA ILE A 25 24.22 6.71 7.66
C ILE A 25 23.34 7.19 8.80
N GLU A 26 23.15 8.50 8.89
CA GLU A 26 22.14 9.10 9.76
C GLU A 26 20.73 8.80 9.21
N PRO A 27 19.85 8.15 9.98
CA PRO A 27 18.52 7.80 9.51
C PRO A 27 17.65 9.04 9.24
N ASN A 28 16.88 9.00 8.15
CA ASN A 28 15.91 10.03 7.78
C ASN A 28 14.49 9.49 7.88
N ASP A 29 13.76 9.85 8.94
CA ASP A 29 12.41 9.36 9.22
C ASP A 29 11.39 9.80 8.18
N HIS A 30 11.53 11.04 7.69
CA HIS A 30 10.62 11.55 6.67
C HIS A 30 10.74 10.76 5.36
N ALA A 31 11.94 10.37 4.96
CA ALA A 31 12.15 9.54 3.78
C ALA A 31 11.51 8.15 3.96
N ILE A 32 11.65 7.55 5.14
CA ILE A 32 11.01 6.26 5.49
C ILE A 32 9.49 6.40 5.41
N TYR A 33 8.92 7.43 6.02
CA TYR A 33 7.49 7.70 5.99
C TYR A 33 6.95 7.81 4.55
N LEU A 34 7.64 8.54 3.69
CA LEU A 34 7.23 8.70 2.29
C LEU A 34 7.25 7.38 1.52
N ASP A 35 8.26 6.53 1.73
CA ASP A 35 8.35 5.23 1.03
C ASP A 35 7.29 4.24 1.54
N VAL A 36 7.03 4.20 2.85
CA VAL A 36 5.94 3.40 3.44
C VAL A 36 4.59 3.87 2.92
N LYS A 37 4.34 5.19 2.88
CA LYS A 37 3.10 5.76 2.34
C LYS A 37 2.91 5.38 0.87
N ARG A 38 3.96 5.45 0.07
CA ARG A 38 3.94 5.02 -1.34
C ARG A 38 3.60 3.54 -1.47
N TYR A 39 4.26 2.69 -0.66
CA TYR A 39 4.04 1.25 -0.67
C TYR A 39 2.59 0.89 -0.32
N LEU A 40 2.07 1.44 0.76
CA LEU A 40 0.68 1.20 1.18
C LEU A 40 -0.34 1.74 0.16
N ALA A 41 -0.06 2.88 -0.45
CA ALA A 41 -0.91 3.44 -1.50
C ALA A 41 -0.95 2.55 -2.76
N ALA A 42 0.18 1.96 -3.15
CA ALA A 42 0.28 1.07 -4.31
C ALA A 42 -0.49 -0.26 -4.11
N GLN A 43 -0.75 -0.68 -2.88
CA GLN A 43 -1.55 -1.87 -2.59
C GLN A 43 -3.07 -1.64 -2.79
N ARG A 44 -3.52 -0.39 -2.86
CA ARG A 44 -4.93 -0.06 -3.02
C ARG A 44 -5.39 -0.29 -4.45
N GLN A 45 -6.42 -1.09 -4.66
CA GLN A 45 -7.00 -1.36 -5.98
C GLN A 45 -7.81 -0.17 -6.53
N GLY A 46 -8.48 0.59 -5.65
CA GLY A 46 -9.24 1.78 -6.01
C GLY A 46 -10.47 1.52 -6.90
N THR A 47 -11.09 0.34 -6.79
CA THR A 47 -12.22 -0.09 -7.64
C THR A 47 -13.59 0.46 -7.19
N HIS A 48 -13.63 1.31 -6.17
CA HIS A 48 -14.87 1.91 -5.66
C HIS A 48 -15.50 2.85 -6.69
N LYS A 49 -16.81 2.73 -6.87
CA LYS A 49 -17.58 3.54 -7.83
C LYS A 49 -18.99 3.78 -7.29
N ALA A 50 -19.44 5.03 -7.33
CA ALA A 50 -20.85 5.38 -7.14
C ALA A 50 -21.54 5.45 -8.51
N LYS A 51 -22.81 5.05 -8.57
CA LYS A 51 -23.61 5.15 -9.80
C LYS A 51 -24.00 6.61 -10.06
N GLU A 52 -23.64 7.09 -11.24
CA GLU A 52 -24.02 8.40 -11.73
C GLU A 52 -25.43 8.37 -12.34
N ARG A 53 -25.99 9.54 -12.59
CA ARG A 53 -27.33 9.72 -13.16
C ARG A 53 -27.59 8.87 -14.41
N ALA A 54 -26.58 8.70 -15.27
CA ALA A 54 -26.72 7.92 -16.50
C ALA A 54 -26.76 6.40 -16.24
N GLU A 55 -26.15 5.94 -15.16
CA GLU A 55 -25.96 4.52 -14.84
C GLU A 55 -27.10 3.91 -14.00
N ILE A 56 -27.94 4.76 -13.39
CA ILE A 56 -29.08 4.30 -12.59
C ILE A 56 -30.21 3.83 -13.53
N GLN A 57 -30.83 2.72 -13.16
CA GLN A 57 -32.04 2.25 -13.83
C GLN A 57 -33.21 3.18 -13.47
N GLY A 58 -34.05 3.45 -14.44
CA GLY A 58 -35.23 4.29 -14.28
C GLY A 58 -35.58 5.02 -15.57
N SER A 59 -36.80 5.55 -15.62
CA SER A 59 -37.30 6.32 -16.76
C SER A 59 -36.55 7.64 -16.92
N THR A 60 -36.24 8.01 -18.16
CA THR A 60 -35.74 9.33 -18.51
C THR A 60 -36.86 10.32 -18.81
N LYS A 61 -38.14 9.85 -18.82
CA LYS A 61 -39.31 10.68 -19.06
C LYS A 61 -39.41 11.79 -18.03
N LYS A 62 -39.85 12.96 -18.48
CA LYS A 62 -40.14 14.08 -17.58
C LYS A 62 -41.30 13.72 -16.64
N ILE A 63 -41.11 13.88 -15.33
CA ILE A 63 -42.07 13.46 -14.29
C ILE A 63 -43.33 14.33 -14.35
N LYS A 64 -43.21 15.63 -14.57
CA LYS A 64 -44.31 16.61 -14.54
C LYS A 64 -44.32 17.48 -15.79
N ARG A 65 -45.49 18.01 -16.17
CA ARG A 65 -45.63 19.07 -17.16
C ARG A 65 -44.85 20.31 -16.71
N GLN A 66 -44.38 21.11 -17.69
CA GLN A 66 -43.56 22.29 -17.43
C GLN A 66 -44.24 23.36 -16.60
N LYS A 67 -45.54 23.54 -16.82
CA LYS A 67 -46.41 24.56 -16.16
C LYS A 67 -47.74 23.94 -15.71
N GLY A 68 -48.46 24.58 -14.79
CA GLY A 68 -49.81 24.19 -14.39
C GLY A 68 -49.90 23.09 -13.32
N THR A 69 -48.79 22.74 -12.64
CA THR A 69 -48.75 21.68 -11.62
C THR A 69 -48.65 22.20 -10.19
N GLY A 70 -48.57 23.52 -9.98
CA GLY A 70 -48.46 24.14 -8.64
C GLY A 70 -47.20 23.83 -7.85
N GLY A 71 -46.30 23.00 -8.36
CA GLY A 71 -45.06 22.58 -7.68
C GLY A 71 -43.82 22.88 -8.48
N ALA A 72 -42.66 22.54 -7.90
CA ALA A 72 -41.36 22.74 -8.56
C ALA A 72 -41.29 21.97 -9.87
N ARG A 73 -40.56 22.53 -10.86
CA ARG A 73 -40.27 21.87 -12.14
C ARG A 73 -39.39 20.67 -11.92
N ALA A 74 -39.77 19.53 -12.48
CA ALA A 74 -39.03 18.30 -12.35
C ALA A 74 -38.71 17.70 -13.72
N GLY A 75 -37.48 17.22 -13.88
CA GLY A 75 -37.05 16.46 -15.03
C GLY A 75 -37.20 14.96 -14.83
N SER A 76 -36.17 14.21 -15.09
CA SER A 76 -36.13 12.75 -14.90
C SER A 76 -36.02 12.37 -13.42
N ILE A 77 -36.62 11.23 -13.05
CA ILE A 77 -36.51 10.64 -11.71
C ILE A 77 -35.06 10.27 -11.31
N LYS A 78 -34.17 10.11 -12.30
CA LYS A 78 -32.74 9.82 -12.08
C LYS A 78 -31.94 11.01 -11.56
N ASN A 79 -32.58 12.19 -11.41
CA ASN A 79 -31.89 13.39 -10.92
C ASN A 79 -31.43 13.17 -9.46
N PRO A 80 -30.20 13.62 -9.11
CA PRO A 80 -29.67 13.51 -7.74
C PRO A 80 -30.52 14.21 -6.66
N LEU A 81 -31.43 15.09 -7.04
CA LEU A 81 -32.40 15.72 -6.11
C LEU A 81 -33.44 14.74 -5.56
N PHE A 82 -33.68 13.62 -6.22
CA PHE A 82 -34.66 12.63 -5.80
C PHE A 82 -34.01 11.47 -5.04
N VAL A 83 -34.76 10.94 -4.09
CA VAL A 83 -34.36 9.71 -3.39
C VAL A 83 -34.21 8.58 -4.41
N GLY A 84 -33.07 7.89 -4.41
CA GLY A 84 -32.73 6.88 -5.41
C GLY A 84 -32.16 7.45 -6.73
N GLY A 85 -31.97 8.76 -6.83
CA GLY A 85 -31.29 9.39 -7.95
C GLY A 85 -29.77 9.16 -7.95
N GLY A 86 -29.10 9.61 -9.01
CA GLY A 86 -27.65 9.46 -9.20
C GLY A 86 -26.83 10.26 -8.22
N THR A 87 -25.66 9.74 -7.87
CA THR A 87 -24.70 10.45 -7.01
C THR A 87 -23.89 11.47 -7.83
N ILE A 88 -23.79 12.70 -7.33
CA ILE A 88 -22.88 13.72 -7.87
C ILE A 88 -21.59 13.70 -7.05
N PHE A 89 -20.45 13.83 -7.71
CA PHE A 89 -19.13 13.82 -7.07
C PHE A 89 -18.85 12.59 -6.19
N GLY A 90 -19.51 11.47 -6.48
CA GLY A 90 -19.20 10.20 -5.82
C GLY A 90 -17.82 9.66 -6.19
N PRO A 91 -17.33 8.65 -5.47
CA PRO A 91 -16.06 8.03 -5.76
C PRO A 91 -16.06 7.41 -7.16
N ARG A 92 -14.95 7.57 -7.87
CA ARG A 92 -14.68 6.94 -9.16
C ARG A 92 -13.46 6.04 -9.05
N PRO A 93 -13.37 4.95 -9.82
CA PRO A 93 -12.18 4.12 -9.86
C PRO A 93 -10.95 4.95 -10.22
N ARG A 94 -9.93 4.87 -9.37
CA ARG A 94 -8.67 5.59 -9.59
C ARG A 94 -7.49 4.80 -9.05
N LYS A 95 -6.32 5.05 -9.63
CA LYS A 95 -5.05 4.55 -9.08
C LYS A 95 -4.58 5.46 -7.96
N TYR A 96 -4.04 4.86 -6.92
CA TYR A 96 -3.48 5.58 -5.76
C TYR A 96 -1.96 5.66 -5.80
N ASP A 97 -1.35 5.40 -6.96
CA ASP A 97 0.10 5.39 -7.12
C ASP A 97 0.70 6.75 -6.78
N ILE A 98 1.64 6.76 -5.85
CA ILE A 98 2.43 7.92 -5.48
C ILE A 98 3.82 7.76 -6.10
N LYS A 99 4.20 8.67 -6.98
CA LYS A 99 5.54 8.68 -7.58
C LYS A 99 6.54 9.26 -6.59
N LEU A 100 7.58 8.49 -6.26
CA LEU A 100 8.68 8.93 -5.42
C LEU A 100 10.01 8.82 -6.20
N ASN A 101 10.91 9.77 -5.98
CA ASN A 101 12.20 9.78 -6.63
C ASN A 101 13.05 8.57 -6.20
N LYS A 102 13.74 7.92 -7.14
CA LYS A 102 14.60 6.75 -6.88
C LYS A 102 15.66 7.01 -5.80
N LYS A 103 16.24 8.22 -5.74
CA LYS A 103 17.22 8.60 -4.71
C LYS A 103 16.60 8.61 -3.31
N VAL A 104 15.38 9.14 -3.16
CA VAL A 104 14.66 9.17 -1.87
C VAL A 104 14.30 7.75 -1.42
N THR A 105 13.83 6.90 -2.33
CA THR A 105 13.54 5.48 -2.02
C THR A 105 14.82 4.73 -1.57
N LYS A 106 15.97 4.97 -2.21
CA LYS A 106 17.25 4.40 -1.77
C LYS A 106 17.65 4.90 -0.39
N LEU A 107 17.50 6.21 -0.11
CA LEU A 107 17.79 6.80 1.18
C LEU A 107 16.88 6.20 2.27
N ALA A 108 15.59 6.07 2.01
CA ALA A 108 14.62 5.47 2.93
C ALA A 108 15.03 4.05 3.34
N ARG A 109 15.38 3.20 2.36
CA ARG A 109 15.84 1.82 2.62
C ARG A 109 17.13 1.77 3.42
N LYS A 110 18.12 2.59 3.08
CA LYS A 110 19.36 2.69 3.84
C LYS A 110 19.09 3.18 5.28
N SER A 111 18.21 4.18 5.47
CA SER A 111 17.82 4.68 6.79
C SER A 111 17.16 3.58 7.64
N ALA A 112 16.27 2.78 7.07
CA ALA A 112 15.66 1.66 7.77
C ALA A 112 16.68 0.59 8.18
N LEU A 113 17.66 0.29 7.33
CA LEU A 113 18.74 -0.64 7.65
C LEU A 113 19.68 -0.08 8.72
N ALA A 114 19.95 1.23 8.69
CA ALA A 114 20.76 1.89 9.73
C ALA A 114 20.08 1.85 11.11
N TYR A 115 18.75 2.01 11.19
CA TYR A 115 17.98 1.79 12.42
C TYR A 115 18.15 0.35 12.93
N LYS A 116 17.97 -0.63 12.07
CA LYS A 116 18.13 -2.03 12.45
C LYS A 116 19.56 -2.38 12.90
N ALA A 117 20.56 -1.69 12.34
CA ALA A 117 21.95 -1.83 12.78
C ALA A 117 22.17 -1.21 14.17
N LYS A 118 21.58 -0.04 14.45
CA LYS A 118 21.64 0.64 15.77
C LYS A 118 20.93 -0.16 16.87
N GLU A 119 19.82 -0.81 16.53
CA GLU A 119 19.04 -1.66 17.45
C GLU A 119 19.63 -3.07 17.64
N GLU A 120 20.79 -3.36 17.02
CA GLU A 120 21.42 -4.70 17.01
C GLU A 120 20.46 -5.82 16.47
N GLY A 121 19.47 -5.41 15.66
CA GLY A 121 18.46 -6.31 15.09
C GLY A 121 18.93 -7.11 13.87
N ILE A 122 20.21 -6.99 13.48
CA ILE A 122 20.78 -7.68 12.30
C ILE A 122 21.52 -8.93 12.74
N ARG A 123 21.11 -10.09 12.23
CA ARG A 123 21.79 -11.36 12.45
C ARG A 123 22.26 -11.91 11.10
N ILE A 124 23.53 -12.35 11.04
CA ILE A 124 24.11 -12.95 9.84
C ILE A 124 24.26 -14.44 10.08
N VAL A 125 23.70 -15.24 9.19
CA VAL A 125 23.80 -16.69 9.24
C VAL A 125 24.69 -17.17 8.08
N LYS A 126 25.64 -18.05 8.38
CA LYS A 126 26.54 -18.67 7.39
C LYS A 126 25.82 -19.85 6.75
N GLY A 127 25.60 -19.81 5.46
CA GLY A 127 25.11 -20.92 4.63
C GLY A 127 24.00 -21.78 5.25
N LEU A 128 22.85 -21.81 4.66
CA LEU A 128 21.75 -22.70 5.03
C LEU A 128 21.79 -23.93 4.13
N SER A 129 22.74 -24.88 4.39
CA SER A 129 22.69 -26.18 3.75
C SER A 129 22.00 -27.16 4.68
N MET A 130 20.88 -27.71 4.23
CA MET A 130 20.09 -28.71 4.95
C MET A 130 20.02 -29.97 4.09
N ASP A 131 20.14 -31.14 4.69
CA ASP A 131 20.10 -32.42 3.98
C ASP A 131 18.71 -32.67 3.37
N CYS A 132 17.63 -32.17 4.00
CA CYS A 132 16.28 -32.23 3.43
C CYS A 132 15.48 -30.97 3.80
N LEU A 133 15.17 -30.14 2.81
CA LEU A 133 14.39 -28.91 2.99
C LEU A 133 12.88 -29.18 3.24
N LEU A 134 12.36 -30.31 2.78
CA LEU A 134 10.94 -30.64 2.88
C LEU A 134 10.46 -30.86 4.31
N TYR A 135 11.34 -31.37 5.19
CA TYR A 135 11.01 -31.62 6.61
C TYR A 135 11.30 -30.47 7.55
N THR A 136 12.06 -29.48 7.10
CA THR A 136 12.54 -28.37 7.96
C THR A 136 11.77 -27.06 7.73
N SER A 137 11.05 -26.95 6.62
CA SER A 137 10.22 -25.77 6.30
C SER A 137 8.84 -26.24 5.82
N PRO A 138 7.83 -26.28 6.71
CA PRO A 138 6.47 -26.63 6.30
C PRO A 138 5.98 -25.63 5.23
N SER A 139 5.37 -26.17 4.17
CA SER A 139 4.77 -25.36 3.12
C SER A 139 3.67 -24.48 3.69
N PRO A 140 3.46 -23.26 3.16
CA PRO A 140 2.30 -22.44 3.52
C PRO A 140 0.94 -23.12 3.32
N ARG A 141 0.91 -24.23 2.55
CA ARG A 141 -0.29 -25.07 2.35
C ARG A 141 -0.55 -26.06 3.48
N ASP A 142 0.43 -26.28 4.37
CA ASP A 142 0.34 -27.22 5.48
C ASP A 142 -0.13 -26.53 6.78
N ARG A 143 -0.64 -25.30 6.66
CA ARG A 143 -1.25 -24.53 7.76
C ARG A 143 -2.74 -24.39 7.61
#